data_db6b76b2a3c5417a60d337847fac3b1e
#
_entry.id   db6b76b2a3c5417a60d337847fac3b1e
#
_cell.length_a   1.000
_cell.length_b   1.000
_cell.length_c   1.000
_cell.angle_alpha   90.00
_cell.angle_beta   90.00
_cell.angle_gamma   90.00
#
_symmetry.space_group_name_H-M   'P 1'
#
loop_
_entity.id
_entity.type
_entity.pdbx_description
1 polymer ?
#
loop_
_entity_poly.entity_id
_entity_poly.type
_entity_poly.pdbx_seq_one_letter_code
_entity_poly.pdbx_strand_id
1 'polypeptide(L)'
;NKPNGQKTIHPEEVLQFLEELPVNKFYGVGKVTAAKMYNLGIFVGNDLKKKTVEELVKSFGKSGAHYYNIVRGIHNSEVKPNRIRKSIAAERTFSENISSEIFMIERLDKIADELERRMKKNDTKGKTVTLKIKYSDFTQQTRSKTKPDFMQTKKEFFPVVKELLYQNKLTNSVRLLGLSFGNLNTEKKEPFWVQLQFEF
;
A
#
# COMPACT_ATOMS: atom_id res chain seq x y z
N ASN A 1 8.89 18.61 17.00
CA ASN A 1 8.05 19.45 17.88
C ASN A 1 6.67 18.79 18.11
N LYS A 2 6.60 17.60 18.70
CA LYS A 2 5.35 16.98 19.15
C LYS A 2 5.16 17.22 20.65
N PRO A 3 3.92 17.35 21.15
CA PRO A 3 2.63 17.17 20.44
C PRO A 3 2.12 18.41 19.69
N ASN A 4 2.47 19.64 20.08
CA ASN A 4 1.84 20.88 19.57
C ASN A 4 2.81 21.80 18.81
N GLY A 5 3.92 21.25 18.29
CA GLY A 5 4.92 22.04 17.59
C GLY A 5 4.49 22.38 16.15
N GLN A 6 4.69 23.64 15.78
CA GLN A 6 4.55 24.15 14.41
C GLN A 6 5.91 24.62 13.90
N LYS A 7 6.15 24.52 12.61
CA LYS A 7 7.28 25.12 11.91
C LYS A 7 6.76 25.72 10.60
N THR A 8 6.95 27.02 10.44
CA THR A 8 6.75 27.72 9.18
C THR A 8 8.06 27.72 8.42
N ILE A 9 8.03 27.48 7.12
CA ILE A 9 9.17 27.55 6.22
C ILE A 9 8.76 28.53 5.13
N HIS A 10 9.45 29.66 5.05
CA HIS A 10 9.18 30.66 4.05
C HIS A 10 9.74 30.23 2.68
N PRO A 11 9.20 30.73 1.54
CA PRO A 11 9.63 30.30 0.22
C PRO A 11 11.14 30.39 -0.03
N GLU A 12 11.79 31.41 0.50
CA GLU A 12 13.23 31.64 0.44
C GLU A 12 14.07 30.62 1.22
N GLU A 13 13.48 30.00 2.25
CA GLU A 13 14.17 29.02 3.11
C GLU A 13 14.03 27.58 2.59
N VAL A 14 13.11 27.34 1.62
CA VAL A 14 12.72 25.99 1.19
C VAL A 14 13.92 25.17 0.72
N LEU A 15 14.77 25.73 -0.12
CA LEU A 15 15.89 24.99 -0.69
C LEU A 15 16.92 24.61 0.37
N GLN A 16 17.28 25.53 1.25
CA GLN A 16 18.19 25.25 2.35
C GLN A 16 17.60 24.19 3.28
N PHE A 17 16.32 24.32 3.66
CA PHE A 17 15.63 23.33 4.49
C PHE A 17 15.64 21.94 3.87
N LEU A 18 15.40 21.83 2.55
CA LEU A 18 15.41 20.56 1.85
C LEU A 18 16.82 19.96 1.76
N GLU A 19 17.86 20.78 1.59
CA GLU A 19 19.25 20.32 1.54
C GLU A 19 19.71 19.68 2.86
N GLU A 20 19.30 20.24 3.98
CA GLU A 20 19.62 19.76 5.33
C GLU A 20 18.73 18.59 5.78
N LEU A 21 17.59 18.37 5.11
CA LEU A 21 16.59 17.38 5.51
C LEU A 21 17.13 15.96 5.33
N PRO A 22 17.11 15.08 6.37
CA PRO A 22 17.43 13.66 6.22
C PRO A 22 16.53 12.98 5.20
N VAL A 23 17.10 12.12 4.32
CA VAL A 23 16.36 11.52 3.19
C VAL A 23 15.15 10.71 3.64
N ASN A 24 15.18 10.09 4.82
CA ASN A 24 14.06 9.34 5.38
C ASN A 24 12.86 10.22 5.81
N LYS A 25 12.98 11.54 5.71
CA LYS A 25 11.91 12.52 5.98
C LYS A 25 11.24 13.02 4.71
N PHE A 26 11.80 12.74 3.55
CA PHE A 26 11.17 13.10 2.29
C PHE A 26 9.92 12.26 2.03
N TYR A 27 8.89 12.89 1.48
CA TYR A 27 7.68 12.19 1.08
C TYR A 27 8.00 11.10 0.04
N GLY A 28 7.44 9.90 0.24
CA GLY A 28 7.70 8.75 -0.64
C GLY A 28 8.96 7.96 -0.30
N VAL A 29 9.76 8.38 0.67
CA VAL A 29 10.95 7.65 1.14
C VAL A 29 10.61 6.84 2.40
N GLY A 30 10.27 5.57 2.20
CA GLY A 30 10.07 4.60 3.28
C GLY A 30 11.40 3.98 3.76
N LYS A 31 11.34 3.12 4.78
CA LYS A 31 12.52 2.46 5.38
C LYS A 31 13.43 1.77 4.36
N VAL A 32 12.84 1.00 3.43
CA VAL A 32 13.59 0.27 2.40
C VAL A 32 14.29 1.22 1.43
N THR A 33 13.59 2.27 1.00
CA THR A 33 14.15 3.29 0.10
C THR A 33 15.25 4.07 0.79
N ALA A 34 15.07 4.46 2.06
CA ALA A 34 16.09 5.14 2.84
C ALA A 34 17.35 4.28 2.99
N ALA A 35 17.21 2.99 3.33
CA ALA A 35 18.35 2.08 3.40
C ALA A 35 19.10 2.00 2.06
N LYS A 36 18.37 1.92 0.94
CA LYS A 36 18.99 1.95 -0.40
C LYS A 36 19.70 3.26 -0.68
N MET A 37 19.15 4.40 -0.26
CA MET A 37 19.79 5.72 -0.39
C MET A 37 21.07 5.77 0.43
N TYR A 38 21.07 5.30 1.68
CA TYR A 38 22.25 5.24 2.53
C TYR A 38 23.38 4.40 1.91
N ASN A 39 23.05 3.26 1.32
CA ASN A 39 24.03 2.42 0.60
C ASN A 39 24.64 3.12 -0.63
N LEU A 40 23.97 4.14 -1.17
CA LEU A 40 24.45 4.96 -2.28
C LEU A 40 25.14 6.27 -1.79
N GLY A 41 25.40 6.40 -0.48
CA GLY A 41 26.00 7.59 0.10
C GLY A 41 25.09 8.80 0.15
N ILE A 42 23.76 8.60 0.11
CA ILE A 42 22.77 9.67 0.11
C ILE A 42 22.09 9.68 1.50
N PHE A 43 22.45 10.63 2.35
CA PHE A 43 21.96 10.75 3.74
C PHE A 43 21.01 11.93 3.94
N VAL A 44 21.29 13.04 3.25
CA VAL A 44 20.51 14.28 3.33
C VAL A 44 20.12 14.78 1.94
N GLY A 45 19.24 15.77 1.89
CA GLY A 45 18.78 16.34 0.61
C GLY A 45 19.90 16.89 -0.25
N ASN A 46 20.96 17.47 0.35
CA ASN A 46 22.12 17.96 -0.41
C ASN A 46 22.82 16.83 -1.19
N ASP A 47 22.95 15.62 -0.59
CA ASP A 47 23.52 14.48 -1.30
C ASP A 47 22.61 14.01 -2.45
N LEU A 48 21.29 14.03 -2.21
CA LEU A 48 20.28 13.71 -3.22
C LEU A 48 20.29 14.73 -4.37
N LYS A 49 20.47 16.02 -4.06
CA LYS A 49 20.53 17.13 -5.03
C LYS A 49 21.73 17.03 -5.96
N LYS A 50 22.87 16.48 -5.49
CA LYS A 50 24.09 16.24 -6.31
C LYS A 50 23.91 15.16 -7.37
N LYS A 51 22.88 14.31 -7.26
CA LYS A 51 22.63 13.25 -8.22
C LYS A 51 21.90 13.77 -9.46
N THR A 52 22.24 13.20 -10.63
CA THR A 52 21.49 13.47 -11.87
C THR A 52 20.16 12.72 -11.89
N VAL A 53 19.26 13.14 -12.76
CA VAL A 53 17.97 12.45 -12.93
C VAL A 53 18.18 11.03 -13.45
N GLU A 54 19.15 10.81 -14.34
CA GLU A 54 19.50 9.50 -14.91
C GLU A 54 20.00 8.53 -13.82
N GLU A 55 20.92 8.97 -12.94
CA GLU A 55 21.43 8.18 -11.82
C GLU A 55 20.28 7.76 -10.88
N LEU A 56 19.38 8.71 -10.56
CA LEU A 56 18.24 8.44 -9.68
C LEU A 56 17.21 7.52 -10.35
N VAL A 57 16.93 7.69 -11.64
CA VAL A 57 16.01 6.80 -12.38
C VAL A 57 16.61 5.41 -12.50
N LYS A 58 17.91 5.28 -12.79
CA LYS A 58 18.61 3.98 -12.81
C LYS A 58 18.49 3.25 -11.47
N SER A 59 18.59 3.99 -10.36
CA SER A 59 18.58 3.41 -9.01
C SER A 59 17.16 3.18 -8.46
N PHE A 60 16.20 4.06 -8.75
CA PHE A 60 14.88 4.07 -8.10
C PHE A 60 13.70 3.99 -9.08
N GLY A 61 13.97 3.75 -10.38
CA GLY A 61 12.93 3.69 -11.41
C GLY A 61 12.14 5.01 -11.51
N LYS A 62 10.84 4.92 -11.71
CA LYS A 62 9.95 6.09 -11.81
C LYS A 62 10.04 7.04 -10.62
N SER A 63 10.35 6.52 -9.43
CA SER A 63 10.51 7.34 -8.22
C SER A 63 11.78 8.20 -8.26
N GLY A 64 12.78 7.86 -9.08
CA GLY A 64 14.01 8.64 -9.21
C GLY A 64 13.76 10.06 -9.71
N ALA A 65 12.94 10.21 -10.76
CA ALA A 65 12.54 11.52 -11.27
C ALA A 65 11.76 12.34 -10.20
N HIS A 66 10.90 11.66 -9.43
CA HIS A 66 10.22 12.30 -8.31
C HIS A 66 11.21 12.81 -7.24
N TYR A 67 12.19 12.00 -6.84
CA TYR A 67 13.21 12.41 -5.86
C TYR A 67 14.07 13.57 -6.36
N TYR A 68 14.42 13.58 -7.65
CA TYR A 68 15.15 14.68 -8.27
C TYR A 68 14.38 16.01 -8.16
N ASN A 69 13.07 15.98 -8.39
CA ASN A 69 12.23 17.17 -8.34
C ASN A 69 11.97 17.65 -6.91
N ILE A 70 11.59 16.76 -6.00
CA ILE A 70 11.19 17.16 -4.64
C ILE A 70 12.34 17.80 -3.85
N VAL A 71 13.60 17.35 -4.05
CA VAL A 71 14.76 17.95 -3.37
C VAL A 71 15.05 19.37 -3.90
N ARG A 72 14.52 19.72 -5.06
CA ARG A 72 14.61 21.06 -5.69
C ARG A 72 13.37 21.92 -5.41
N GLY A 73 12.50 21.46 -4.52
CA GLY A 73 11.23 22.15 -4.22
C GLY A 73 10.20 22.10 -5.33
N ILE A 74 10.39 21.23 -6.33
CA ILE A 74 9.50 21.13 -7.51
C ILE A 74 8.46 20.04 -7.26
N HIS A 75 7.16 20.42 -7.25
CA HIS A 75 6.06 19.48 -7.11
C HIS A 75 4.85 19.95 -7.92
N ASN A 76 4.72 19.43 -9.14
CA ASN A 76 3.69 19.81 -10.10
C ASN A 76 2.51 18.82 -10.16
N SER A 77 2.27 18.07 -9.08
CA SER A 77 1.17 17.10 -9.06
C SER A 77 -0.17 17.81 -8.85
N GLU A 78 -1.10 17.54 -9.75
CA GLU A 78 -2.47 18.01 -9.61
C GLU A 78 -3.19 17.33 -8.45
N VAL A 79 -4.10 18.06 -7.81
CA VAL A 79 -5.06 17.49 -6.87
C VAL A 79 -6.10 16.71 -7.66
N LYS A 80 -6.13 15.38 -7.48
CA LYS A 80 -7.10 14.49 -8.14
C LYS A 80 -8.13 13.99 -7.13
N PRO A 81 -9.23 14.72 -6.92
CA PRO A 81 -10.24 14.37 -5.91
C PRO A 81 -10.99 13.08 -6.26
N ASN A 82 -11.18 12.82 -7.55
CA ASN A 82 -11.91 11.66 -8.05
C ASN A 82 -10.92 10.61 -8.60
N ARG A 83 -10.75 9.54 -7.86
CA ARG A 83 -9.90 8.41 -8.28
C ARG A 83 -10.75 7.15 -8.39
N ILE A 84 -10.53 6.37 -9.45
CA ILE A 84 -11.09 5.04 -9.56
C ILE A 84 -10.44 4.16 -8.49
N ARG A 85 -11.26 3.54 -7.64
CA ARG A 85 -10.81 2.67 -6.57
C ARG A 85 -10.27 1.36 -7.16
N LYS A 86 -9.07 0.96 -6.74
CA LYS A 86 -8.43 -0.31 -7.15
C LYS A 86 -8.64 -1.44 -6.14
N SER A 87 -8.98 -1.11 -4.91
CA SER A 87 -9.28 -2.08 -3.85
C SER A 87 -10.27 -1.54 -2.85
N ILE A 88 -10.95 -2.43 -2.14
CA ILE A 88 -11.83 -2.12 -1.04
C ILE A 88 -11.50 -3.06 0.12
N ALA A 89 -11.40 -2.55 1.34
CA ALA A 89 -10.92 -3.30 2.48
C ALA A 89 -11.66 -2.95 3.77
N ALA A 90 -11.66 -3.91 4.70
CA ALA A 90 -12.03 -3.73 6.10
C ALA A 90 -11.01 -4.46 6.97
N GLU A 91 -10.57 -3.85 8.07
CA GLU A 91 -9.62 -4.48 9.01
C GLU A 91 -9.92 -4.04 10.44
N ARG A 92 -9.50 -4.89 11.40
CA ARG A 92 -9.61 -4.60 12.84
C ARG A 92 -8.32 -4.98 13.56
N THR A 93 -7.80 -4.05 14.35
CA THR A 93 -6.80 -4.33 15.38
C THR A 93 -7.53 -4.70 16.66
N PHE A 94 -7.09 -5.75 17.31
CA PHE A 94 -7.70 -6.23 18.54
C PHE A 94 -7.01 -5.61 19.76
N SER A 95 -7.77 -5.41 20.84
CA SER A 95 -7.23 -4.96 22.16
C SER A 95 -6.27 -6.00 22.72
N GLU A 96 -6.61 -7.27 22.57
CA GLU A 96 -5.81 -8.42 22.97
C GLU A 96 -5.48 -9.29 21.75
N ASN A 97 -4.26 -9.84 21.72
CA ASN A 97 -3.86 -10.72 20.61
C ASN A 97 -4.62 -12.06 20.68
N ILE A 98 -5.04 -12.57 19.53
CA ILE A 98 -5.86 -13.77 19.41
C ILE A 98 -4.97 -14.93 18.98
N SER A 99 -5.03 -16.06 19.73
CA SER A 99 -4.36 -17.32 19.38
C SER A 99 -5.35 -18.40 18.93
N SER A 100 -6.64 -18.28 19.29
CA SER A 100 -7.68 -19.24 18.92
C SER A 100 -8.20 -19.00 17.51
N GLU A 101 -8.14 -20.00 16.66
CA GLU A 101 -8.69 -19.95 15.29
C GLU A 101 -10.21 -19.77 15.29
N ILE A 102 -10.91 -20.31 16.29
CA ILE A 102 -12.37 -20.12 16.44
C ILE A 102 -12.68 -18.62 16.60
N PHE A 103 -11.99 -17.95 17.52
CA PHE A 103 -12.16 -16.51 17.71
C PHE A 103 -11.73 -15.71 16.48
N MET A 104 -10.70 -16.15 15.75
CA MET A 104 -10.32 -15.49 14.49
C MET A 104 -11.44 -15.58 13.45
N ILE A 105 -12.11 -16.73 13.32
CA ILE A 105 -13.26 -16.89 12.43
C ILE A 105 -14.41 -15.97 12.83
N GLU A 106 -14.73 -15.86 14.11
CA GLU A 106 -15.76 -14.93 14.59
C GLU A 106 -15.42 -13.47 14.28
N ARG A 107 -14.14 -13.08 14.40
CA ARG A 107 -13.69 -11.74 14.06
C ARG A 107 -13.71 -11.48 12.55
N LEU A 108 -13.28 -12.46 11.77
CA LEU A 108 -13.33 -12.40 10.30
C LEU A 108 -14.78 -12.33 9.79
N ASP A 109 -15.71 -13.00 10.47
CA ASP A 109 -17.13 -12.93 10.15
C ASP A 109 -17.66 -11.49 10.24
N LYS A 110 -17.36 -10.78 11.34
CA LYS A 110 -17.72 -9.36 11.52
C LYS A 110 -17.01 -8.42 10.53
N ILE A 111 -15.74 -8.72 10.21
CA ILE A 111 -14.98 -7.95 9.22
C ILE A 111 -15.57 -8.17 7.81
N ALA A 112 -16.04 -9.38 7.52
CA ALA A 112 -16.70 -9.72 6.27
C ALA A 112 -18.04 -8.98 6.10
N ASP A 113 -18.85 -8.85 7.16
CA ASP A 113 -20.06 -8.05 7.15
C ASP A 113 -19.76 -6.58 6.81
N GLU A 114 -18.74 -6.01 7.43
CA GLU A 114 -18.33 -4.64 7.16
C GLU A 114 -17.80 -4.47 5.73
N LEU A 115 -17.05 -5.45 5.22
CA LEU A 115 -16.53 -5.44 3.85
C LEU A 115 -17.68 -5.52 2.84
N GLU A 116 -18.64 -6.44 3.02
CA GLU A 116 -19.83 -6.54 2.18
C GLU A 116 -20.61 -5.22 2.16
N ARG A 117 -20.86 -4.61 3.33
CA ARG A 117 -21.53 -3.32 3.46
C ARG A 117 -20.82 -2.23 2.66
N ARG A 118 -19.47 -2.18 2.73
CA ARG A 118 -18.67 -1.23 1.95
C ARG A 118 -18.75 -1.50 0.45
N MET A 119 -18.73 -2.76 0.04
CA MET A 119 -18.83 -3.15 -1.37
C MET A 119 -20.18 -2.76 -1.94
N LYS A 120 -21.27 -3.08 -1.25
CA LYS A 120 -22.63 -2.68 -1.64
C LYS A 120 -22.81 -1.16 -1.72
N LYS A 121 -22.32 -0.41 -0.72
CA LYS A 121 -22.39 1.05 -0.71
C LYS A 121 -21.68 1.70 -1.91
N ASN A 122 -20.63 1.07 -2.43
CA ASN A 122 -19.85 1.59 -3.56
C ASN A 122 -20.18 0.91 -4.89
N ASP A 123 -21.24 0.08 -4.92
CA ASP A 123 -21.61 -0.75 -6.08
C ASP A 123 -20.41 -1.48 -6.70
N THR A 124 -19.58 -2.07 -5.85
CA THR A 124 -18.30 -2.66 -6.24
C THR A 124 -18.31 -4.16 -6.02
N LYS A 125 -17.83 -4.90 -7.01
CA LYS A 125 -17.58 -6.36 -6.97
C LYS A 125 -16.09 -6.59 -7.25
N GLY A 126 -15.52 -7.67 -6.73
CA GLY A 126 -14.12 -8.00 -6.95
C GLY A 126 -13.88 -9.48 -7.19
N LYS A 127 -12.76 -9.82 -7.83
CA LYS A 127 -12.39 -11.21 -8.13
C LYS A 127 -11.34 -11.77 -7.17
N THR A 128 -10.50 -10.91 -6.59
CA THR A 128 -9.41 -11.32 -5.71
C THR A 128 -9.72 -10.99 -4.27
N VAL A 129 -9.87 -12.02 -3.44
CA VAL A 129 -9.97 -11.90 -1.98
C VAL A 129 -8.58 -11.97 -1.39
N THR A 130 -8.25 -11.05 -0.48
CA THR A 130 -7.00 -11.06 0.26
C THR A 130 -7.28 -11.04 1.75
N LEU A 131 -6.71 -12.00 2.47
CA LEU A 131 -6.64 -12.05 3.92
C LEU A 131 -5.31 -11.44 4.37
N LYS A 132 -5.37 -10.41 5.21
CA LYS A 132 -4.24 -9.79 5.89
C LYS A 132 -4.19 -10.27 7.33
N ILE A 133 -3.04 -10.74 7.74
CA ILE A 133 -2.77 -11.19 9.11
C ILE A 133 -1.58 -10.39 9.63
N LYS A 134 -1.74 -9.70 10.75
CA LYS A 134 -0.64 -9.03 11.45
C LYS A 134 -0.49 -9.65 12.83
N TYR A 135 0.71 -10.10 13.14
CA TYR A 135 1.04 -10.78 14.39
C TYR A 135 1.37 -9.81 15.53
N SER A 136 1.50 -10.36 16.74
CA SER A 136 1.85 -9.62 17.96
C SER A 136 3.22 -8.94 17.88
N ASP A 137 4.17 -9.51 17.16
CA ASP A 137 5.50 -8.97 16.88
C ASP A 137 5.51 -7.92 15.76
N PHE A 138 4.34 -7.51 15.26
CA PHE A 138 4.13 -6.59 14.15
C PHE A 138 4.56 -7.11 12.77
N THR A 139 5.04 -8.34 12.64
CA THR A 139 5.20 -8.96 11.33
C THR A 139 3.85 -9.14 10.66
N GLN A 140 3.84 -9.13 9.32
CA GLN A 140 2.60 -9.17 8.55
C GLN A 140 2.74 -10.13 7.38
N GLN A 141 1.69 -10.90 7.13
CA GLN A 141 1.53 -11.66 5.90
C GLN A 141 0.18 -11.39 5.25
N THR A 142 0.11 -11.61 3.96
CA THR A 142 -1.11 -11.60 3.18
C THR A 142 -1.24 -12.90 2.41
N ARG A 143 -2.48 -13.40 2.29
CA ARG A 143 -2.82 -14.57 1.50
C ARG A 143 -3.95 -14.19 0.57
N SER A 144 -3.86 -14.54 -0.71
CA SER A 144 -4.83 -14.10 -1.71
C SER A 144 -5.31 -15.25 -2.57
N LYS A 145 -6.57 -15.17 -2.99
CA LYS A 145 -7.15 -16.09 -3.97
C LYS A 145 -8.00 -15.32 -4.97
N THR A 146 -7.76 -15.56 -6.24
CA THR A 146 -8.56 -15.00 -7.35
C THR A 146 -9.55 -16.04 -7.85
N LYS A 147 -10.80 -15.63 -8.04
CA LYS A 147 -11.85 -16.43 -8.65
C LYS A 147 -12.16 -15.91 -10.06
N PRO A 148 -12.69 -16.75 -10.96
CA PRO A 148 -13.11 -16.31 -12.29
C PRO A 148 -14.27 -15.32 -12.23
N ASP A 149 -15.18 -15.49 -11.28
CA ASP A 149 -16.37 -14.68 -11.13
C ASP A 149 -16.20 -13.56 -10.12
N PHE A 150 -16.95 -12.48 -10.31
CA PHE A 150 -17.04 -11.39 -9.35
C PHE A 150 -17.86 -11.80 -8.13
N MET A 151 -17.34 -11.46 -6.95
CA MET A 151 -17.98 -11.67 -5.66
C MET A 151 -18.29 -10.32 -5.01
N GLN A 152 -19.41 -10.23 -4.31
CA GLN A 152 -19.80 -9.05 -3.54
C GLN A 152 -20.34 -9.42 -2.16
N THR A 153 -21.04 -10.52 -2.05
CA THR A 153 -21.72 -10.93 -0.82
C THR A 153 -20.83 -11.79 0.06
N LYS A 154 -20.99 -11.66 1.36
CA LYS A 154 -20.30 -12.50 2.35
C LYS A 154 -20.48 -14.00 2.06
N LYS A 155 -21.67 -14.40 1.68
CA LYS A 155 -21.97 -15.80 1.33
C LYS A 155 -21.05 -16.33 0.22
N GLU A 156 -20.71 -15.50 -0.75
CA GLU A 156 -19.85 -15.89 -1.88
C GLU A 156 -18.37 -15.97 -1.49
N PHE A 157 -17.87 -15.04 -0.69
CA PHE A 157 -16.43 -14.93 -0.44
C PHE A 157 -15.95 -15.48 0.91
N PHE A 158 -16.82 -15.65 1.91
CA PHE A 158 -16.40 -16.11 3.23
C PHE A 158 -15.84 -17.53 3.25
N PRO A 159 -16.32 -18.48 2.43
CA PRO A 159 -15.67 -19.78 2.26
C PRO A 159 -14.21 -19.65 1.82
N VAL A 160 -13.90 -18.71 0.90
CA VAL A 160 -12.53 -18.42 0.46
C VAL A 160 -11.70 -17.82 1.58
N VAL A 161 -12.27 -16.95 2.42
CA VAL A 161 -11.59 -16.39 3.60
C VAL A 161 -11.15 -17.48 4.57
N LYS A 162 -12.04 -18.46 4.85
CA LYS A 162 -11.71 -19.60 5.72
C LYS A 162 -10.57 -20.44 5.11
N GLU A 163 -10.63 -20.73 3.81
CA GLU A 163 -9.58 -21.44 3.10
C GLU A 163 -8.23 -20.72 3.23
N LEU A 164 -8.21 -19.39 3.05
CA LEU A 164 -6.99 -18.57 3.19
C LEU A 164 -6.46 -18.57 4.64
N LEU A 165 -7.34 -18.60 5.66
CA LEU A 165 -6.91 -18.69 7.06
C LEU A 165 -6.18 -20.00 7.33
N TYR A 166 -6.72 -21.12 6.82
CA TYR A 166 -6.19 -22.47 7.07
C TYR A 166 -5.09 -22.89 6.08
N GLN A 167 -4.77 -22.07 5.08
CA GLN A 167 -3.77 -22.41 4.05
C GLN A 167 -2.39 -22.76 4.63
N ASN A 168 -1.97 -22.08 5.68
CA ASN A 168 -0.72 -22.32 6.37
C ASN A 168 -0.90 -22.10 7.87
N LYS A 169 -0.12 -22.81 8.69
CA LYS A 169 -0.09 -22.63 10.14
C LYS A 169 0.30 -21.20 10.50
N LEU A 170 -0.36 -20.63 11.49
CA LEU A 170 -0.02 -19.31 12.02
C LEU A 170 1.24 -19.42 12.87
N THR A 171 2.11 -18.42 12.78
CA THR A 171 3.43 -18.44 13.44
C THR A 171 3.42 -17.82 14.82
N ASN A 172 2.43 -16.97 15.12
CA ASN A 172 2.31 -16.25 16.38
C ASN A 172 0.85 -15.85 16.66
N SER A 173 0.56 -15.29 17.82
CA SER A 173 -0.74 -14.68 18.12
C SER A 173 -1.04 -13.50 17.19
N VAL A 174 -2.30 -13.32 16.85
CA VAL A 174 -2.75 -12.37 15.82
C VAL A 174 -3.25 -11.08 16.48
N ARG A 175 -2.63 -9.97 16.10
CA ARG A 175 -2.97 -8.61 16.54
C ARG A 175 -4.04 -7.94 15.67
N LEU A 176 -4.01 -8.22 14.35
CA LEU A 176 -4.94 -7.62 13.38
C LEU A 176 -5.31 -8.63 12.32
N LEU A 177 -6.58 -8.61 11.95
CA LEU A 177 -7.10 -9.28 10.77
C LEU A 177 -7.72 -8.24 9.83
N GLY A 178 -7.56 -8.47 8.52
CA GLY A 178 -8.15 -7.65 7.48
C GLY A 178 -8.55 -8.47 6.27
N LEU A 179 -9.60 -8.02 5.60
CA LEU A 179 -10.08 -8.55 4.34
C LEU A 179 -10.09 -7.46 3.29
N SER A 180 -9.70 -7.78 2.06
CA SER A 180 -9.80 -6.85 0.95
C SER A 180 -10.16 -7.54 -0.35
N PHE A 181 -10.78 -6.77 -1.23
CA PHE A 181 -10.98 -7.13 -2.63
C PHE A 181 -10.12 -6.28 -3.55
N GLY A 182 -9.51 -6.92 -4.53
CA GLY A 182 -8.88 -6.35 -5.71
C GLY A 182 -9.50 -6.91 -6.99
N ASN A 183 -8.97 -6.52 -8.15
CA ASN A 183 -9.53 -6.82 -9.46
C ASN A 183 -11.03 -6.47 -9.49
N LEU A 184 -11.29 -5.19 -9.20
CA LEU A 184 -12.65 -4.68 -9.06
C LEU A 184 -13.29 -4.50 -10.44
N ASN A 185 -14.64 -4.60 -10.49
CA ASN A 185 -15.43 -4.34 -11.70
C ASN A 185 -15.34 -2.88 -12.19
N THR A 186 -14.77 -1.98 -11.38
CA THR A 186 -14.52 -0.58 -11.71
C THR A 186 -13.19 -0.35 -12.46
N GLU A 187 -12.31 -1.34 -12.53
CA GLU A 187 -11.06 -1.24 -13.28
C GLU A 187 -11.38 -1.27 -14.77
N LYS A 188 -11.07 -0.18 -15.48
CA LYS A 188 -11.04 -0.21 -16.94
C LYS A 188 -9.93 -1.16 -17.35
N LYS A 189 -10.28 -2.28 -17.97
CA LYS A 189 -9.28 -3.09 -18.66
C LYS A 189 -8.72 -2.24 -19.78
N GLU A 190 -7.46 -1.85 -19.71
CA GLU A 190 -6.77 -1.34 -20.89
C GLU A 190 -6.86 -2.43 -21.97
N PRO A 191 -7.10 -2.05 -23.23
CA PRO A 191 -7.12 -3.03 -24.30
C PRO A 191 -5.79 -3.77 -24.29
N PHE A 192 -5.85 -5.08 -24.33
CA PHE A 192 -4.66 -5.94 -24.43
C PHE A 192 -4.01 -5.65 -25.79
N TRP A 193 -2.89 -4.96 -25.78
CA TRP A 193 -2.07 -4.83 -26.98
C TRP A 193 -1.43 -6.19 -27.24
N VAL A 194 -1.94 -6.91 -28.22
CA VAL A 194 -1.28 -8.13 -28.72
C VAL A 194 -0.16 -7.66 -29.62
N GLN A 195 1.08 -7.92 -29.20
CA GLN A 195 2.23 -7.71 -30.08
C GLN A 195 2.17 -8.77 -31.17
N LEU A 196 1.84 -8.34 -32.39
CA LEU A 196 1.89 -9.21 -33.57
C LEU A 196 3.37 -9.50 -33.86
N GLN A 197 3.76 -10.75 -33.79
CA GLN A 197 5.04 -11.23 -34.34
C GLN A 197 4.85 -11.38 -35.84
N PHE A 198 5.63 -10.64 -36.63
CA PHE A 198 5.76 -10.89 -38.04
C PHE A 198 6.80 -12.02 -38.20
N GLU A 199 6.36 -13.16 -38.72
CA GLU A 199 7.27 -14.18 -39.22
C GLU A 199 7.73 -13.72 -40.62
N PHE A 200 9.06 -13.54 -40.80
CA PHE A 200 9.68 -13.24 -42.09
C PHE A 200 10.26 -14.53 -42.67
#